data_a28ad7488801bf0dcad266963d2dc97f
#
_entry.id   a28ad7488801bf0dcad266963d2dc97f
#
_cell.length_a   1.000
_cell.length_b   1.000
_cell.length_c   1.000
_cell.angle_alpha   90.00
_cell.angle_beta   90.00
_cell.angle_gamma   90.00
#
_symmetry.space_group_name_H-M   'P 1'
#
loop_
_entity.id
_entity.type
_entity.pdbx_description
1 polymer ?
#
loop_
_entity_poly.entity_id
_entity_poly.type
_entity_poly.pdbx_seq_one_letter_code
_entity_poly.pdbx_strand_id
1 'polypeptide(L)'
;MTAEDENKGYYFIAEALSIFTWQIISDVWGDIPYFEALRADEGIFQPKYDKQQDIYTDLLKRIDDLLKINLNNSSINGDQDLIYNGDLSKWYKFANALKLKLMIRLSETPNYNNANVLSFIQQANLLTESAKVSGSIWDDNMAEKRHPMRAFQAGGANYISTNILACKTFFDYLRVNSDPRLSKLFSGTKAPFFGDFDSKTDSDGSGVADNSNNKWATVEGNFPADADLIIMSNWEVNFYVAEVYARANNHDKAKEYYEAGVKASLNQHKIADYDIIESGYAVWRDESGESAIKQIAMQKWVANCNFQHIESFLERNRTKYPAVNEIDIAANRAYAWSNFPVGDLTISVKGRATLSGNLPASPQYPESYLFRNNNAPGQKPNVGQRVWWNQKAGK
;
A
#
# COMPACT_ATOMS: atom_id res chain seq x y z
N MET A 1 2.62 9.75 29.15
CA MET A 1 3.20 11.05 28.72
C MET A 1 2.02 11.95 28.42
N THR A 2 1.87 13.08 29.10
CA THR A 2 0.73 13.99 28.88
C THR A 2 1.13 15.11 27.92
N ALA A 3 0.15 15.67 27.20
CA ALA A 3 0.40 16.76 26.24
C ALA A 3 0.81 18.09 26.90
N GLU A 4 0.87 18.12 28.22
CA GLU A 4 1.08 19.35 29.02
C GLU A 4 2.56 19.64 29.30
N ASP A 5 3.45 18.71 29.03
CA ASP A 5 4.85 18.82 29.43
C ASP A 5 5.77 19.38 28.35
N GLU A 6 7.02 19.64 28.76
CA GLU A 6 8.16 19.99 27.89
C GLU A 6 8.39 18.97 26.76
N ASN A 7 7.70 17.79 26.80
CA ASN A 7 7.77 16.66 25.87
C ASN A 7 6.67 16.64 24.80
N LYS A 8 5.97 17.72 24.52
CA LYS A 8 4.88 17.75 23.52
C LYS A 8 5.29 17.22 22.15
N GLY A 9 6.53 17.48 21.74
CA GLY A 9 7.07 16.97 20.48
C GLY A 9 7.13 15.44 20.43
N TYR A 10 7.63 14.81 21.49
CA TYR A 10 7.68 13.35 21.60
C TYR A 10 6.28 12.72 21.65
N TYR A 11 5.38 13.35 22.42
CA TYR A 11 3.98 12.90 22.46
C TYR A 11 3.33 12.98 21.08
N PHE A 12 3.53 14.07 20.35
CA PHE A 12 2.96 14.25 19.02
C PHE A 12 3.42 13.15 18.07
N ILE A 13 4.70 12.84 18.05
CA ILE A 13 5.27 11.79 17.21
C ILE A 13 4.75 10.41 17.61
N ALA A 14 4.78 10.09 18.90
CA ALA A 14 4.33 8.81 19.41
C ALA A 14 2.85 8.56 19.11
N GLU A 15 2.01 9.58 19.26
CA GLU A 15 0.58 9.50 18.97
C GLU A 15 0.32 9.38 17.45
N ALA A 16 1.03 10.15 16.62
CA ALA A 16 0.93 10.02 15.15
C ALA A 16 1.30 8.60 14.68
N LEU A 17 2.38 8.04 15.19
CA LEU A 17 2.80 6.67 14.88
C LEU A 17 1.85 5.61 15.45
N SER A 18 1.29 5.85 16.63
CA SER A 18 0.24 5.00 17.23
C SER A 18 -1.00 4.95 16.33
N ILE A 19 -1.51 6.10 15.90
CA ILE A 19 -2.66 6.20 15.00
C ILE A 19 -2.37 5.49 13.67
N PHE A 20 -1.18 5.70 13.09
CA PHE A 20 -0.74 5.04 11.85
C PHE A 20 -0.70 3.52 12.00
N THR A 21 -0.18 3.03 13.13
CA THR A 21 -0.08 1.58 13.39
C THR A 21 -1.46 0.96 13.57
N TRP A 22 -2.33 1.57 14.36
CA TRP A 22 -3.70 1.09 14.56
C TRP A 22 -4.52 1.11 13.26
N GLN A 23 -4.32 2.14 12.42
CA GLN A 23 -4.95 2.20 11.10
C GLN A 23 -4.55 0.98 10.27
N ILE A 24 -3.26 0.66 10.15
CA ILE A 24 -2.79 -0.49 9.35
C ILE A 24 -3.36 -1.80 9.91
N ILE A 25 -3.28 -2.01 11.22
CA ILE A 25 -3.76 -3.25 11.84
C ILE A 25 -5.26 -3.42 11.59
N SER A 26 -6.05 -2.38 11.85
CA SER A 26 -7.48 -2.43 11.62
C SER A 26 -7.84 -2.57 10.13
N ASP A 27 -7.12 -1.90 9.24
CA ASP A 27 -7.36 -2.00 7.79
C ASP A 27 -7.15 -3.41 7.26
N VAL A 28 -6.17 -4.13 7.80
CA VAL A 28 -5.84 -5.49 7.39
C VAL A 28 -6.81 -6.52 7.98
N TRP A 29 -7.10 -6.44 9.29
CA TRP A 29 -7.87 -7.46 10.01
C TRP A 29 -9.34 -7.11 10.26
N GLY A 30 -9.74 -5.84 10.16
CA GLY A 30 -11.08 -5.38 10.49
C GLY A 30 -11.25 -5.14 11.99
N ASP A 31 -12.18 -5.88 12.63
CA ASP A 31 -12.41 -5.83 14.07
C ASP A 31 -11.18 -6.39 14.80
N ILE A 32 -10.62 -5.64 15.74
CA ILE A 32 -9.42 -6.00 16.53
C ILE A 32 -9.55 -5.54 17.96
N PRO A 33 -8.78 -6.08 18.90
CA PRO A 33 -8.64 -5.45 20.22
C PRO A 33 -8.02 -4.06 20.07
N TYR A 34 -8.71 -3.03 20.53
CA TYR A 34 -8.28 -1.64 20.41
C TYR A 34 -8.41 -0.88 21.73
N PHE A 35 -9.64 -0.67 22.25
CA PHE A 35 -9.85 0.12 23.47
C PHE A 35 -9.32 -0.55 24.75
N GLU A 36 -9.29 -1.87 24.78
CA GLU A 36 -8.73 -2.65 25.89
C GLU A 36 -7.32 -3.20 25.60
N ALA A 37 -6.77 -2.95 24.43
CA ALA A 37 -5.45 -3.43 24.06
C ALA A 37 -4.34 -2.78 24.89
N LEU A 38 -3.24 -3.52 25.10
CA LEU A 38 -2.03 -3.05 25.82
C LEU A 38 -2.26 -2.63 27.28
N ARG A 39 -3.33 -3.13 27.94
CA ARG A 39 -3.71 -2.81 29.32
C ARG A 39 -3.50 -3.99 30.28
N ALA A 40 -2.45 -4.76 30.04
CA ALA A 40 -2.12 -5.91 30.89
C ALA A 40 -1.72 -5.49 32.33
N ASP A 41 -1.17 -4.30 32.50
CA ASP A 41 -0.87 -3.68 33.79
C ASP A 41 -2.15 -3.35 34.61
N GLU A 42 -3.27 -3.18 33.94
CA GLU A 42 -4.60 -3.02 34.54
C GLU A 42 -5.33 -4.38 34.74
N GLY A 43 -4.65 -5.51 34.45
CA GLY A 43 -5.22 -6.85 34.59
C GLY A 43 -6.05 -7.30 33.39
N ILE A 44 -6.06 -6.57 32.27
CA ILE A 44 -6.78 -6.93 31.05
C ILE A 44 -5.88 -7.79 30.17
N PHE A 45 -5.97 -9.11 30.33
CA PHE A 45 -5.20 -10.09 29.54
C PHE A 45 -6.00 -10.67 28.36
N GLN A 46 -7.30 -10.48 28.32
CA GLN A 46 -8.21 -10.93 27.27
C GLN A 46 -9.05 -9.76 26.77
N PRO A 47 -8.47 -8.84 26.00
CA PRO A 47 -9.18 -7.64 25.54
C PRO A 47 -10.30 -8.01 24.57
N LYS A 48 -11.38 -7.23 24.60
CA LYS A 48 -12.48 -7.33 23.63
C LYS A 48 -12.03 -6.91 22.24
N TYR A 49 -12.69 -7.47 21.23
CA TYR A 49 -12.56 -7.03 19.85
C TYR A 49 -13.55 -5.91 19.57
N ASP A 50 -13.03 -4.77 19.17
CA ASP A 50 -13.83 -3.58 18.88
C ASP A 50 -14.19 -3.54 17.39
N LYS A 51 -15.34 -2.95 17.05
CA LYS A 51 -15.76 -2.80 15.66
C LYS A 51 -14.88 -1.84 14.92
N GLN A 52 -14.47 -2.20 13.71
CA GLN A 52 -13.62 -1.35 12.88
C GLN A 52 -14.21 0.06 12.69
N GLN A 53 -15.53 0.18 12.60
CA GLN A 53 -16.22 1.46 12.52
C GLN A 53 -15.97 2.35 13.74
N ASP A 54 -16.00 1.78 14.94
CA ASP A 54 -15.78 2.51 16.20
C ASP A 54 -14.29 2.88 16.32
N ILE A 55 -13.39 1.99 15.91
CA ILE A 55 -11.95 2.26 15.83
C ILE A 55 -11.69 3.46 14.93
N TYR A 56 -12.26 3.49 13.72
CA TYR A 56 -12.10 4.60 12.80
C TYR A 56 -12.65 5.92 13.34
N THR A 57 -13.77 5.87 14.05
CA THR A 57 -14.33 7.04 14.74
C THR A 57 -13.36 7.61 15.75
N ASP A 58 -12.72 6.75 16.53
CA ASP A 58 -11.72 7.16 17.52
C ASP A 58 -10.42 7.64 16.88
N LEU A 59 -9.89 6.94 15.86
CA LEU A 59 -8.70 7.36 15.15
C LEU A 59 -8.85 8.74 14.52
N LEU A 60 -10.00 9.03 13.90
CA LEU A 60 -10.31 10.36 13.35
C LEU A 60 -10.38 11.43 14.45
N LYS A 61 -10.96 11.10 15.59
CA LYS A 61 -10.99 11.99 16.75
C LYS A 61 -9.58 12.25 17.29
N ARG A 62 -8.79 11.20 17.48
CA ARG A 62 -7.42 11.28 18.00
C ARG A 62 -6.53 12.15 17.10
N ILE A 63 -6.61 11.96 15.77
CA ILE A 63 -5.82 12.78 14.85
C ILE A 63 -6.28 14.24 14.84
N ASP A 64 -7.58 14.50 15.03
CA ASP A 64 -8.11 15.86 15.16
C ASP A 64 -7.62 16.54 16.45
N ASP A 65 -7.57 15.81 17.56
CA ASP A 65 -7.05 16.33 18.80
C ASP A 65 -5.53 16.56 18.74
N LEU A 66 -4.80 15.64 18.07
CA LEU A 66 -3.37 15.77 17.84
C LEU A 66 -3.03 17.04 17.05
N LEU A 67 -3.76 17.32 15.97
CA LEU A 67 -3.55 18.49 15.11
C LEU A 67 -3.87 19.85 15.80
N LYS A 68 -4.50 19.84 16.98
CA LYS A 68 -4.71 21.04 17.80
C LYS A 68 -3.52 21.38 18.69
N ILE A 69 -2.57 20.46 18.84
CA ILE A 69 -1.40 20.67 19.70
C ILE A 69 -0.51 21.74 19.08
N ASN A 70 -0.24 22.78 19.84
CA ASN A 70 0.70 23.81 19.45
C ASN A 70 2.15 23.33 19.73
N LEU A 71 2.91 23.12 18.68
CA LEU A 71 4.31 22.69 18.74
C LEU A 71 5.31 23.84 18.73
N ASN A 72 4.87 25.09 18.76
CA ASN A 72 5.73 26.25 18.84
C ASN A 72 6.60 26.18 20.05
N ASN A 73 7.75 26.23 20.24
CA ASN A 73 8.62 26.05 21.41
C ASN A 73 8.83 24.58 21.86
N SER A 74 8.32 23.61 21.10
CA SER A 74 8.66 22.21 21.33
C SER A 74 9.87 21.81 20.50
N SER A 75 10.72 20.96 21.03
CA SER A 75 11.86 20.39 20.32
C SER A 75 12.05 18.93 20.77
N ILE A 76 12.65 18.15 19.90
CA ILE A 76 13.09 16.78 20.20
C ILE A 76 14.55 16.61 19.79
N ASN A 77 15.20 15.60 20.32
CA ASN A 77 16.54 15.25 19.87
C ASN A 77 16.48 14.61 18.49
N GLY A 78 17.10 15.22 17.48
CA GLY A 78 17.12 14.73 16.12
C GLY A 78 17.70 13.32 15.96
N ASP A 79 18.71 12.96 16.75
CA ASP A 79 19.34 11.64 16.72
C ASP A 79 18.38 10.50 17.11
N GLN A 80 17.26 10.83 17.75
CA GLN A 80 16.22 9.86 18.13
C GLN A 80 15.10 9.75 17.09
N ASP A 81 15.12 10.60 16.07
CA ASP A 81 14.12 10.61 14.99
C ASP A 81 14.73 10.23 13.65
N LEU A 82 14.64 8.94 13.32
CA LEU A 82 15.18 8.37 12.08
C LEU A 82 14.43 8.83 10.83
N ILE A 83 13.26 9.48 10.95
CA ILE A 83 12.41 9.85 9.82
C ILE A 83 12.64 11.29 9.39
N TYR A 84 12.63 12.25 10.34
CA TYR A 84 12.71 13.67 10.03
C TYR A 84 13.78 14.42 10.80
N ASN A 85 14.66 13.69 11.52
CA ASN A 85 15.76 14.29 12.29
C ASN A 85 15.30 15.42 13.23
N GLY A 86 14.17 15.23 13.88
CA GLY A 86 13.63 16.18 14.86
C GLY A 86 12.79 17.32 14.30
N ASP A 87 12.54 17.35 12.99
CA ASP A 87 11.71 18.39 12.36
C ASP A 87 10.22 18.17 12.64
N LEU A 88 9.72 18.82 13.69
CA LEU A 88 8.32 18.76 14.10
C LEU A 88 7.36 19.33 13.04
N SER A 89 7.83 20.23 12.17
CA SER A 89 6.99 20.76 11.08
C SER A 89 6.67 19.68 10.03
N LYS A 90 7.60 18.78 9.77
CA LYS A 90 7.40 17.62 8.91
C LYS A 90 6.49 16.58 9.56
N TRP A 91 6.62 16.39 10.87
CA TRP A 91 5.70 15.53 11.63
C TRP A 91 4.25 16.06 11.60
N TYR A 92 4.09 17.39 11.65
CA TYR A 92 2.76 18.00 11.49
C TYR A 92 2.17 17.73 10.10
N LYS A 93 2.99 17.82 9.04
CA LYS A 93 2.57 17.43 7.68
C LYS A 93 2.23 15.95 7.58
N PHE A 94 3.01 15.09 8.24
CA PHE A 94 2.71 13.66 8.34
C PHE A 94 1.34 13.40 8.97
N ALA A 95 1.04 14.05 10.09
CA ALA A 95 -0.25 13.92 10.77
C ALA A 95 -1.42 14.39 9.88
N ASN A 96 -1.27 15.49 9.14
CA ASN A 96 -2.26 15.93 8.16
C ASN A 96 -2.44 14.89 7.03
N ALA A 97 -1.37 14.33 6.50
CA ALA A 97 -1.44 13.30 5.47
C ALA A 97 -2.08 12.00 6.00
N LEU A 98 -1.80 11.63 7.24
CA LEU A 98 -2.42 10.50 7.92
C LEU A 98 -3.93 10.72 8.10
N LYS A 99 -4.36 11.93 8.47
CA LYS A 99 -5.78 12.27 8.52
C LYS A 99 -6.45 12.12 7.15
N LEU A 100 -5.81 12.64 6.09
CA LEU A 100 -6.30 12.45 4.72
C LEU A 100 -6.43 10.97 4.37
N LYS A 101 -5.43 10.16 4.71
CA LYS A 101 -5.43 8.70 4.49
C LYS A 101 -6.61 8.02 5.20
N LEU A 102 -6.86 8.35 6.46
CA LEU A 102 -8.02 7.85 7.21
C LEU A 102 -9.34 8.25 6.54
N MET A 103 -9.48 9.49 6.12
CA MET A 103 -10.70 9.99 5.49
C MET A 103 -10.96 9.31 4.14
N ILE A 104 -9.94 9.20 3.28
CA ILE A 104 -10.09 8.62 1.94
C ILE A 104 -10.32 7.10 1.99
N ARG A 105 -9.82 6.40 3.00
CA ARG A 105 -10.10 4.97 3.20
C ARG A 105 -11.59 4.70 3.31
N LEU A 106 -12.36 5.64 3.80
CA LEU A 106 -13.82 5.55 3.95
C LEU A 106 -14.59 5.90 2.67
N SER A 107 -13.92 6.21 1.55
CA SER A 107 -14.56 6.76 0.34
C SER A 107 -15.67 5.91 -0.26
N GLU A 108 -15.70 4.62 0.04
CA GLU A 108 -16.71 3.69 -0.44
C GLU A 108 -17.73 3.30 0.65
N THR A 109 -17.72 4.01 1.78
CA THR A 109 -18.68 3.81 2.88
C THR A 109 -19.72 4.95 2.91
N PRO A 110 -20.89 4.72 3.53
CA PRO A 110 -21.89 5.78 3.73
C PRO A 110 -21.40 6.95 4.60
N ASN A 111 -20.34 6.75 5.38
CA ASN A 111 -19.78 7.75 6.27
C ASN A 111 -18.88 8.77 5.53
N TYR A 112 -18.58 8.53 4.27
CA TYR A 112 -17.72 9.42 3.48
C TYR A 112 -18.46 10.66 3.01
N ASN A 113 -17.82 11.81 3.20
CA ASN A 113 -18.28 13.08 2.66
C ASN A 113 -17.13 13.80 1.95
N ASN A 114 -17.14 13.78 0.61
CA ASN A 114 -16.07 14.38 -0.18
C ASN A 114 -15.93 15.89 0.03
N ALA A 115 -17.02 16.62 0.30
CA ALA A 115 -16.93 18.07 0.55
C ALA A 115 -16.16 18.39 1.84
N ASN A 116 -16.31 17.56 2.88
CA ASN A 116 -15.53 17.70 4.11
C ASN A 116 -14.04 17.41 3.86
N VAL A 117 -13.73 16.36 3.08
CA VAL A 117 -12.34 16.03 2.73
C VAL A 117 -11.73 17.13 1.86
N LEU A 118 -12.47 17.65 0.89
CA LEU A 118 -12.04 18.77 0.04
C LEU A 118 -11.73 20.01 0.89
N SER A 119 -12.63 20.38 1.80
CA SER A 119 -12.40 21.51 2.72
C SER A 119 -11.16 21.30 3.56
N PHE A 120 -10.93 20.09 4.02
CA PHE A 120 -9.72 19.75 4.80
C PHE A 120 -8.44 19.92 3.99
N ILE A 121 -8.35 19.34 2.78
CA ILE A 121 -7.12 19.40 1.97
C ILE A 121 -6.79 20.82 1.48
N GLN A 122 -7.79 21.69 1.35
CA GLN A 122 -7.58 23.09 0.97
C GLN A 122 -6.89 23.92 2.08
N GLN A 123 -6.92 23.46 3.32
CA GLN A 123 -6.36 24.14 4.49
C GLN A 123 -5.15 23.38 5.06
N ALA A 124 -5.03 22.09 4.80
CA ALA A 124 -4.03 21.23 5.38
C ALA A 124 -2.65 21.42 4.72
N ASN A 125 -1.62 21.51 5.55
CA ASN A 125 -0.24 21.44 5.08
C ASN A 125 0.18 19.96 4.96
N LEU A 126 0.02 19.39 3.77
CA LEU A 126 0.28 17.98 3.49
C LEU A 126 1.76 17.69 3.22
N LEU A 127 2.13 16.41 3.19
CA LEU A 127 3.47 15.95 2.84
C LEU A 127 3.86 16.37 1.42
N THR A 128 5.02 16.98 1.30
CA THR A 128 5.68 17.32 0.02
C THR A 128 6.84 16.38 -0.31
N GLU A 129 7.33 15.65 0.68
CA GLU A 129 8.35 14.61 0.57
C GLU A 129 7.91 13.36 1.36
N SER A 130 8.41 12.19 1.00
CA SER A 130 8.05 10.94 1.69
C SER A 130 8.57 10.91 3.12
N ALA A 131 7.73 10.44 4.05
CA ALA A 131 8.17 10.00 5.36
C ALA A 131 8.93 8.69 5.20
N LYS A 132 10.23 8.70 5.50
CA LYS A 132 11.11 7.56 5.25
C LYS A 132 12.24 7.46 6.26
N VAL A 133 12.67 6.25 6.51
CA VAL A 133 13.97 6.01 7.15
C VAL A 133 15.01 5.97 6.04
N SER A 134 16.07 6.77 6.18
CA SER A 134 17.14 6.84 5.19
C SER A 134 17.83 5.49 5.02
N GLY A 135 18.10 5.12 3.78
CA GLY A 135 18.87 3.92 3.45
C GLY A 135 20.31 3.91 3.97
N SER A 136 20.81 5.07 4.40
CA SER A 136 22.16 5.18 4.98
C SER A 136 22.35 4.44 6.30
N ILE A 137 21.27 4.00 6.95
CA ILE A 137 21.35 3.18 8.17
C ILE A 137 21.67 1.70 7.89
N TRP A 138 21.48 1.26 6.63
CA TRP A 138 21.71 -0.13 6.27
C TRP A 138 23.17 -0.40 5.97
N ASP A 139 23.63 -1.62 6.30
CA ASP A 139 24.95 -2.11 5.97
C ASP A 139 24.84 -3.53 5.37
N ASP A 140 25.07 -3.64 4.07
CA ASP A 140 24.94 -4.92 3.35
C ASP A 140 26.03 -5.95 3.75
N ASN A 141 27.11 -5.49 4.40
CA ASN A 141 28.16 -6.38 4.91
C ASN A 141 27.83 -7.00 6.27
N MET A 142 26.85 -6.44 6.99
CA MET A 142 26.42 -6.94 8.30
C MET A 142 25.00 -7.49 8.19
N ALA A 143 24.85 -8.80 8.36
CA ALA A 143 23.57 -9.51 8.13
C ALA A 143 22.41 -8.89 8.90
N GLU A 144 22.63 -8.50 10.15
CA GLU A 144 21.63 -7.89 11.05
C GLU A 144 21.34 -6.41 10.76
N LYS A 145 22.14 -5.79 9.90
CA LYS A 145 21.95 -4.38 9.48
C LYS A 145 21.51 -4.23 8.04
N ARG A 146 21.28 -5.31 7.34
CA ARG A 146 20.79 -5.25 5.96
C ARG A 146 19.38 -4.70 5.90
N HIS A 147 19.07 -3.98 4.82
CA HIS A 147 17.69 -3.67 4.49
C HIS A 147 16.87 -4.98 4.43
N PRO A 148 15.66 -5.07 5.02
CA PRO A 148 14.88 -6.32 5.08
C PRO A 148 14.71 -7.02 3.72
N MET A 149 14.45 -6.26 2.65
CA MET A 149 14.38 -6.82 1.30
C MET A 149 15.73 -7.39 0.84
N ARG A 150 16.84 -6.75 1.17
CA ARG A 150 18.19 -7.24 0.87
C ARG A 150 18.58 -8.42 1.73
N ALA A 151 18.23 -8.42 3.02
CA ALA A 151 18.46 -9.56 3.90
C ALA A 151 17.77 -10.80 3.36
N PHE A 152 16.57 -10.64 2.89
CA PHE A 152 15.84 -11.66 2.20
C PHE A 152 16.52 -12.06 0.87
N GLN A 153 17.20 -11.19 0.14
CA GLN A 153 17.96 -11.44 -1.11
C GLN A 153 19.35 -12.03 -0.87
N ALA A 154 20.09 -11.55 0.07
CA ALA A 154 21.50 -11.91 0.30
C ALA A 154 21.70 -13.07 1.26
N GLY A 155 20.65 -13.51 1.95
CA GLY A 155 20.73 -14.65 2.84
C GLY A 155 21.04 -15.93 2.08
N GLY A 156 22.25 -16.47 2.22
CA GLY A 156 22.86 -17.59 1.47
C GLY A 156 22.02 -18.87 1.29
N ALA A 157 20.74 -18.82 1.56
CA ALA A 157 19.74 -19.87 1.36
C ALA A 157 18.91 -19.69 0.09
N ASN A 158 19.27 -18.80 -0.82
CA ASN A 158 18.66 -18.66 -2.15
C ASN A 158 17.14 -18.37 -2.18
N TYR A 159 16.63 -17.65 -1.19
CA TYR A 159 15.17 -17.45 -1.11
C TYR A 159 14.59 -16.57 -2.20
N ILE A 160 15.42 -15.80 -2.93
CA ILE A 160 14.85 -14.65 -3.64
C ILE A 160 14.95 -14.69 -5.12
N SER A 161 16.02 -15.19 -5.65
CA SER A 161 16.11 -15.35 -7.12
C SER A 161 14.98 -16.21 -7.69
N THR A 162 14.31 -16.99 -6.82
CA THR A 162 13.22 -17.88 -7.21
C THR A 162 11.87 -17.58 -6.54
N ASN A 163 11.83 -16.77 -5.48
CA ASN A 163 10.62 -16.58 -4.68
C ASN A 163 9.97 -15.21 -4.80
N ILE A 164 10.72 -14.18 -5.22
CA ILE A 164 10.14 -12.86 -5.52
C ILE A 164 10.26 -12.61 -7.02
N LEU A 165 9.25 -13.05 -7.73
CA LEU A 165 9.10 -12.82 -9.16
C LEU A 165 8.07 -11.72 -9.39
N ALA A 166 8.26 -10.93 -10.45
CA ALA A 166 7.18 -10.12 -10.97
C ALA A 166 6.04 -11.04 -11.42
N CYS A 167 4.80 -10.61 -11.26
CA CYS A 167 3.67 -11.29 -11.90
C CYS A 167 3.44 -10.74 -13.31
N LYS A 168 3.02 -11.63 -14.22
CA LYS A 168 2.77 -11.29 -15.64
C LYS A 168 1.86 -10.08 -15.80
N THR A 169 0.80 -9.98 -15.02
CA THR A 169 -0.17 -8.89 -15.14
C THR A 169 0.46 -7.52 -14.89
N PHE A 170 1.32 -7.41 -13.88
CA PHE A 170 2.05 -6.18 -13.57
C PHE A 170 3.20 -5.94 -14.56
N PHE A 171 3.99 -6.97 -14.82
CA PHE A 171 5.12 -6.89 -15.73
C PHE A 171 4.70 -6.47 -17.14
N ASP A 172 3.66 -7.12 -17.69
CA ASP A 172 3.15 -6.78 -19.01
C ASP A 172 2.49 -5.40 -19.06
N TYR A 173 1.85 -4.96 -17.97
CA TYR A 173 1.32 -3.61 -17.89
C TYR A 173 2.40 -2.55 -18.09
N LEU A 174 3.54 -2.70 -17.43
CA LEU A 174 4.67 -1.79 -17.61
C LEU A 174 5.33 -1.96 -18.98
N ARG A 175 5.54 -3.20 -19.43
CA ARG A 175 6.23 -3.52 -20.68
C ARG A 175 5.49 -3.02 -21.91
N VAL A 176 4.19 -3.29 -22.01
CA VAL A 176 3.36 -2.89 -23.16
C VAL A 176 3.23 -1.36 -23.25
N ASN A 177 3.21 -0.71 -22.10
CA ASN A 177 3.13 0.75 -22.01
C ASN A 177 4.50 1.45 -22.05
N SER A 178 5.59 0.71 -22.24
CA SER A 178 6.95 1.26 -22.25
C SER A 178 7.29 2.10 -21.02
N ASP A 179 6.79 1.68 -19.84
CA ASP A 179 7.01 2.42 -18.59
C ASP A 179 8.48 2.32 -18.18
N PRO A 180 9.19 3.44 -18.01
CA PRO A 180 10.61 3.43 -17.69
C PRO A 180 10.92 2.83 -16.30
N ARG A 181 9.95 2.73 -15.40
CA ARG A 181 10.10 2.10 -14.08
C ARG A 181 10.32 0.60 -14.18
N LEU A 182 9.92 -0.06 -15.29
CA LEU A 182 10.09 -1.50 -15.46
C LEU A 182 11.53 -1.95 -15.22
N SER A 183 12.49 -1.29 -15.88
CA SER A 183 13.91 -1.61 -15.78
C SER A 183 14.54 -1.28 -14.42
N LYS A 184 13.86 -0.47 -13.61
CA LYS A 184 14.28 -0.15 -12.23
C LYS A 184 13.71 -1.12 -11.21
N LEU A 185 12.55 -1.70 -11.50
CA LEU A 185 11.84 -2.61 -10.61
C LEU A 185 12.30 -4.06 -10.76
N PHE A 186 12.54 -4.50 -12.02
CA PHE A 186 12.80 -5.90 -12.30
C PHE A 186 13.93 -6.08 -13.31
N SER A 187 14.70 -7.16 -13.12
CA SER A 187 15.55 -7.77 -14.15
C SER A 187 14.78 -8.91 -14.84
N GLY A 188 15.21 -9.29 -16.05
CA GLY A 188 14.58 -10.39 -16.78
C GLY A 188 13.55 -9.92 -17.80
N THR A 189 13.00 -10.88 -18.53
CA THR A 189 12.19 -10.61 -19.75
C THR A 189 10.82 -11.28 -19.75
N LYS A 190 10.54 -12.15 -18.78
CA LYS A 190 9.32 -12.97 -18.67
C LYS A 190 8.85 -13.01 -17.22
N ALA A 191 7.56 -12.98 -17.00
CA ALA A 191 6.95 -13.10 -15.68
C ALA A 191 5.80 -14.10 -15.71
N PRO A 192 5.66 -15.00 -14.71
CA PRO A 192 4.59 -15.97 -14.64
C PRO A 192 3.28 -15.33 -14.20
N PHE A 193 2.17 -16.02 -14.41
CA PHE A 193 0.91 -15.66 -13.78
C PHE A 193 0.97 -15.88 -12.28
N PHE A 194 0.47 -14.93 -11.51
CA PHE A 194 0.30 -15.09 -10.07
C PHE A 194 -0.71 -16.18 -9.75
N GLY A 195 -0.32 -17.12 -8.87
CA GLY A 195 -1.21 -18.16 -8.36
C GLY A 195 -1.39 -19.37 -9.27
N ASP A 196 -0.54 -19.55 -10.27
CA ASP A 196 -0.44 -20.78 -11.08
C ASP A 196 0.87 -21.53 -10.75
N PHE A 197 0.95 -22.07 -9.53
CA PHE A 197 2.14 -22.78 -9.05
C PHE A 197 2.38 -24.14 -9.71
N ASP A 198 1.35 -24.74 -10.32
CA ASP A 198 1.47 -26.04 -10.98
C ASP A 198 2.08 -25.93 -12.38
N SER A 199 2.21 -24.72 -12.91
CA SER A 199 2.85 -24.44 -14.20
C SER A 199 4.37 -24.36 -14.15
N LYS A 200 5.02 -25.17 -13.35
CA LYS A 200 6.48 -25.12 -13.12
C LYS A 200 7.32 -25.44 -14.37
N THR A 201 6.75 -26.15 -15.32
CA THR A 201 7.47 -26.65 -16.49
C THR A 201 7.09 -25.96 -17.79
N ASP A 202 5.89 -25.38 -17.87
CA ASP A 202 5.39 -24.70 -19.08
C ASP A 202 4.29 -23.71 -18.69
N SER A 203 4.69 -22.57 -18.12
CA SER A 203 3.73 -21.59 -17.57
C SER A 203 2.96 -20.83 -18.64
N ASP A 204 3.50 -20.74 -19.85
CA ASP A 204 2.89 -20.03 -20.97
C ASP A 204 2.19 -20.94 -22.00
N GLY A 205 2.25 -22.25 -21.78
CA GLY A 205 1.66 -23.23 -22.69
C GLY A 205 2.36 -23.29 -24.06
N SER A 206 3.62 -22.86 -24.14
CA SER A 206 4.38 -22.85 -25.40
C SER A 206 4.95 -24.22 -25.77
N GLY A 207 4.89 -25.19 -24.88
CA GLY A 207 5.58 -26.47 -25.01
C GLY A 207 7.09 -26.39 -24.70
N VAL A 208 7.55 -25.23 -24.25
CA VAL A 208 8.96 -25.01 -23.86
C VAL A 208 9.04 -24.96 -22.34
N ALA A 209 9.86 -25.84 -21.79
CA ALA A 209 10.04 -25.88 -20.33
C ALA A 209 10.56 -24.55 -19.76
N ASP A 210 9.96 -24.12 -18.64
CA ASP A 210 10.39 -22.95 -17.86
C ASP A 210 11.65 -23.24 -17.07
N ASN A 211 12.70 -23.60 -17.76
CA ASN A 211 14.00 -23.91 -17.16
C ASN A 211 15.00 -22.75 -17.38
N SER A 212 16.28 -23.01 -17.13
CA SER A 212 17.37 -22.06 -17.09
C SER A 212 17.51 -21.06 -18.27
N ASN A 213 16.80 -21.25 -19.36
CA ASN A 213 16.83 -20.34 -20.52
C ASN A 213 15.74 -19.25 -20.44
N ASN A 214 14.75 -19.38 -19.60
CA ASN A 214 13.69 -18.40 -19.40
C ASN A 214 14.05 -17.50 -18.22
N LYS A 215 14.50 -16.28 -18.52
CA LYS A 215 14.85 -15.28 -17.51
C LYS A 215 13.58 -14.70 -16.89
N TRP A 216 13.17 -15.26 -15.77
CA TRP A 216 12.10 -14.68 -14.97
C TRP A 216 12.45 -13.26 -14.51
N ALA A 217 11.47 -12.38 -14.55
CA ALA A 217 11.61 -11.04 -14.01
C ALA A 217 11.64 -11.10 -12.48
N THR A 218 12.77 -10.73 -11.89
CA THR A 218 13.03 -10.76 -10.46
C THR A 218 13.38 -9.37 -9.95
N VAL A 219 13.17 -9.14 -8.67
CA VAL A 219 13.59 -7.91 -7.98
C VAL A 219 15.11 -7.92 -7.73
N GLU A 220 15.73 -9.10 -7.74
CA GLU A 220 17.16 -9.27 -7.48
C GLU A 220 18.03 -8.44 -8.42
N GLY A 221 19.03 -7.76 -7.87
CA GLY A 221 19.94 -6.87 -8.60
C GLY A 221 19.40 -5.46 -8.85
N ASN A 222 18.09 -5.26 -8.79
CA ASN A 222 17.47 -3.95 -8.99
C ASN A 222 17.06 -3.28 -7.67
N PHE A 223 17.02 -4.02 -6.57
CA PHE A 223 16.72 -3.45 -5.25
C PHE A 223 18.04 -3.00 -4.59
N PRO A 224 18.26 -1.69 -4.41
CA PRO A 224 19.52 -1.17 -3.88
C PRO A 224 19.71 -1.52 -2.40
N ALA A 225 20.99 -1.74 -2.00
CA ALA A 225 21.35 -2.05 -0.62
C ALA A 225 21.04 -0.90 0.34
N ASP A 226 21.08 0.32 -0.17
CA ASP A 226 20.82 1.58 0.49
C ASP A 226 19.42 2.15 0.18
N ALA A 227 18.45 1.28 -0.11
CA ALA A 227 17.08 1.72 -0.35
C ALA A 227 16.48 2.36 0.90
N ASP A 228 15.75 3.46 0.70
CA ASP A 228 14.96 4.05 1.77
C ASP A 228 13.80 3.13 2.19
N LEU A 229 13.50 3.09 3.48
CA LEU A 229 12.28 2.45 3.98
C LEU A 229 11.15 3.50 4.01
N ILE A 230 10.22 3.38 3.09
CA ILE A 230 9.10 4.32 2.98
C ILE A 230 8.02 3.98 4.02
N ILE A 231 7.69 4.94 4.86
CA ILE A 231 6.61 4.86 5.86
C ILE A 231 5.30 5.39 5.26
N MET A 232 5.36 6.58 4.67
CA MET A 232 4.26 7.19 3.91
C MET A 232 4.85 7.98 2.75
N SER A 233 4.46 7.68 1.54
CA SER A 233 5.04 8.32 0.36
C SER A 233 4.31 9.61 0.00
N ASN A 234 5.06 10.54 -0.61
CA ASN A 234 4.47 11.73 -1.18
C ASN A 234 3.63 11.44 -2.44
N TRP A 235 3.95 10.38 -3.20
CA TRP A 235 3.10 9.97 -4.33
C TRP A 235 1.74 9.46 -3.84
N GLU A 236 1.69 8.71 -2.75
CA GLU A 236 0.45 8.26 -2.14
C GLU A 236 -0.45 9.44 -1.77
N VAL A 237 0.11 10.45 -1.11
CA VAL A 237 -0.62 11.65 -0.69
C VAL A 237 -1.12 12.45 -1.90
N ASN A 238 -0.28 12.63 -2.93
CA ASN A 238 -0.69 13.30 -4.16
C ASN A 238 -1.85 12.57 -4.86
N PHE A 239 -1.81 11.23 -4.93
CA PHE A 239 -2.91 10.45 -5.50
C PHE A 239 -4.19 10.53 -4.67
N TYR A 240 -4.12 10.62 -3.34
CA TYR A 240 -5.30 10.88 -2.52
C TYR A 240 -5.91 12.24 -2.81
N VAL A 241 -5.08 13.28 -2.90
CA VAL A 241 -5.56 14.64 -3.24
C VAL A 241 -6.16 14.67 -4.64
N ALA A 242 -5.52 14.01 -5.62
CA ALA A 242 -6.06 13.87 -6.98
C ALA A 242 -7.45 13.21 -6.96
N GLU A 243 -7.64 12.15 -6.18
CA GLU A 243 -8.92 11.46 -6.06
C GLU A 243 -9.99 12.36 -5.44
N VAL A 244 -9.68 13.12 -4.39
CA VAL A 244 -10.63 14.07 -3.77
C VAL A 244 -11.10 15.11 -4.78
N TYR A 245 -10.18 15.68 -5.58
CA TYR A 245 -10.53 16.64 -6.63
C TYR A 245 -11.30 15.99 -7.78
N ALA A 246 -10.96 14.78 -8.19
CA ALA A 246 -11.69 14.03 -9.20
C ALA A 246 -13.15 13.76 -8.76
N ARG A 247 -13.35 13.36 -7.50
CA ARG A 247 -14.68 13.18 -6.90
C ARG A 247 -15.46 14.49 -6.77
N ALA A 248 -14.78 15.63 -6.73
CA ALA A 248 -15.39 16.97 -6.76
C ALA A 248 -15.59 17.53 -8.19
N ASN A 249 -15.29 16.75 -9.22
CA ASN A 249 -15.30 17.17 -10.64
C ASN A 249 -14.40 18.40 -10.93
N ASN A 250 -13.33 18.57 -10.17
CA ASN A 250 -12.31 19.58 -10.41
C ASN A 250 -11.13 18.94 -11.18
N HIS A 251 -11.28 18.87 -12.49
CA HIS A 251 -10.36 18.15 -13.37
C HIS A 251 -8.96 18.74 -13.41
N ASP A 252 -8.83 20.06 -13.40
CA ASP A 252 -7.52 20.72 -13.42
C ASP A 252 -6.71 20.40 -12.17
N LYS A 253 -7.32 20.46 -11.00
CA LYS A 253 -6.66 20.10 -9.75
C LYS A 253 -6.41 18.60 -9.64
N ALA A 254 -7.33 17.77 -10.10
CA ALA A 254 -7.12 16.32 -10.16
C ALA A 254 -5.90 15.96 -11.03
N LYS A 255 -5.78 16.59 -12.21
CA LYS A 255 -4.63 16.44 -13.11
C LYS A 255 -3.33 16.87 -12.43
N GLU A 256 -3.31 18.07 -11.86
CA GLU A 256 -2.12 18.62 -11.17
C GLU A 256 -1.55 17.63 -10.16
N TYR A 257 -2.39 17.11 -9.26
CA TYR A 257 -1.95 16.20 -8.20
C TYR A 257 -1.70 14.78 -8.72
N TYR A 258 -2.43 14.31 -9.72
CA TYR A 258 -2.15 13.05 -10.39
C TYR A 258 -0.75 13.06 -11.02
N GLU A 259 -0.43 14.08 -11.80
CA GLU A 259 0.89 14.23 -12.42
C GLU A 259 2.00 14.38 -11.36
N ALA A 260 1.74 15.12 -10.28
CA ALA A 260 2.66 15.22 -9.16
C ALA A 260 2.94 13.85 -8.51
N GLY A 261 1.92 13.01 -8.36
CA GLY A 261 2.07 11.65 -7.86
C GLY A 261 2.92 10.77 -8.78
N VAL A 262 2.68 10.80 -10.09
CA VAL A 262 3.47 10.04 -11.08
C VAL A 262 4.91 10.54 -11.09
N LYS A 263 5.15 11.86 -11.12
CA LYS A 263 6.50 12.46 -11.06
C LYS A 263 7.24 12.06 -9.79
N ALA A 264 6.57 12.06 -8.64
CA ALA A 264 7.17 11.63 -7.38
C ALA A 264 7.63 10.16 -7.43
N SER A 265 6.82 9.28 -8.03
CA SER A 265 7.20 7.87 -8.24
C SER A 265 8.38 7.72 -9.21
N LEU A 266 8.40 8.46 -10.32
CA LEU A 266 9.53 8.44 -11.27
C LEU A 266 10.82 8.92 -10.59
N ASN A 267 10.75 10.02 -9.84
CA ASN A 267 11.88 10.59 -9.10
C ASN A 267 12.44 9.62 -8.05
N GLN A 268 11.58 8.82 -7.38
CA GLN A 268 12.03 7.77 -6.47
C GLN A 268 12.98 6.78 -7.14
N HIS A 269 12.76 6.51 -8.42
CA HIS A 269 13.60 5.66 -9.26
C HIS A 269 14.73 6.42 -9.96
N LYS A 270 14.94 7.70 -9.66
CA LYS A 270 15.94 8.57 -10.32
C LYS A 270 15.68 8.68 -11.84
N ILE A 271 14.42 8.68 -12.25
CA ILE A 271 13.99 8.87 -13.64
C ILE A 271 13.54 10.33 -13.78
N ALA A 272 14.23 11.10 -14.62
CA ALA A 272 13.94 12.51 -14.92
C ALA A 272 13.12 12.70 -16.20
N ASP A 273 12.80 11.60 -16.90
CA ASP A 273 11.96 11.60 -18.08
C ASP A 273 10.49 11.44 -17.66
N TYR A 274 9.66 12.36 -18.11
CA TYR A 274 8.23 12.40 -17.78
C TYR A 274 7.31 12.16 -18.99
N ASP A 275 7.85 11.68 -20.11
CA ASP A 275 7.10 11.45 -21.35
C ASP A 275 5.84 10.63 -21.15
N ILE A 276 5.82 9.71 -20.16
CA ILE A 276 4.62 8.88 -19.89
C ILE A 276 3.40 9.69 -19.48
N ILE A 277 3.56 10.89 -18.90
CA ILE A 277 2.47 11.79 -18.52
C ILE A 277 2.29 12.97 -19.48
N GLU A 278 3.26 13.23 -20.35
CA GLU A 278 3.18 14.31 -21.34
C GLU A 278 2.56 13.82 -22.66
N SER A 279 2.93 12.64 -23.12
CA SER A 279 2.48 12.06 -24.39
C SER A 279 2.21 10.56 -24.35
N GLY A 280 2.54 9.88 -23.24
CA GLY A 280 2.47 8.44 -23.10
C GLY A 280 1.15 7.93 -22.50
N TYR A 281 1.19 6.72 -21.99
CA TYR A 281 0.01 6.00 -21.51
C TYR A 281 -0.61 6.57 -20.21
N ALA A 282 0.18 7.30 -19.42
CA ALA A 282 -0.23 7.89 -18.16
C ALA A 282 -0.68 9.36 -18.29
N VAL A 283 -0.85 9.87 -19.51
CA VAL A 283 -1.48 11.20 -19.76
C VAL A 283 -2.83 11.24 -19.09
N TRP A 284 -3.10 12.32 -18.34
CA TRP A 284 -4.41 12.56 -17.74
C TRP A 284 -5.47 12.72 -18.83
N ARG A 285 -6.54 11.91 -18.78
CA ARG A 285 -7.52 11.82 -19.85
C ARG A 285 -8.73 12.72 -19.67
N ASP A 286 -8.74 13.53 -18.63
CA ASP A 286 -9.85 14.42 -18.30
C ASP A 286 -11.20 13.70 -18.16
N GLU A 287 -11.17 12.50 -17.63
CA GLU A 287 -12.34 11.70 -17.34
C GLU A 287 -12.91 12.07 -15.96
N SER A 288 -14.18 11.75 -15.74
CA SER A 288 -14.87 12.01 -14.48
C SER A 288 -15.29 10.72 -13.78
N GLY A 289 -15.64 10.84 -12.50
CA GLY A 289 -16.20 9.74 -11.73
C GLY A 289 -15.27 8.53 -11.66
N GLU A 290 -15.79 7.36 -11.96
CA GLU A 290 -15.11 6.07 -11.81
C GLU A 290 -13.88 5.92 -12.73
N SER A 291 -13.91 6.49 -13.92
CA SER A 291 -12.80 6.42 -14.87
C SER A 291 -11.58 7.20 -14.38
N ALA A 292 -11.78 8.37 -13.79
CA ALA A 292 -10.70 9.13 -13.15
C ALA A 292 -10.10 8.38 -11.96
N ILE A 293 -10.95 7.78 -11.11
CA ILE A 293 -10.50 6.96 -9.97
C ILE A 293 -9.69 5.78 -10.46
N LYS A 294 -10.12 5.10 -11.54
CA LYS A 294 -9.36 4.01 -12.15
C LYS A 294 -7.97 4.47 -12.59
N GLN A 295 -7.88 5.59 -13.29
CA GLN A 295 -6.61 6.10 -13.78
C GLN A 295 -5.64 6.40 -12.62
N ILE A 296 -6.12 7.05 -11.56
CA ILE A 296 -5.35 7.33 -10.35
C ILE A 296 -4.89 6.02 -9.68
N ALA A 297 -5.81 5.08 -9.49
CA ALA A 297 -5.53 3.81 -8.83
C ALA A 297 -4.48 2.97 -9.58
N MET A 298 -4.53 2.95 -10.92
CA MET A 298 -3.55 2.24 -11.74
C MET A 298 -2.14 2.82 -11.59
N GLN A 299 -1.99 4.15 -11.57
CA GLN A 299 -0.68 4.76 -11.35
C GLN A 299 -0.19 4.61 -9.91
N LYS A 300 -1.09 4.63 -8.94
CA LYS A 300 -0.76 4.34 -7.55
C LYS A 300 -0.29 2.89 -7.36
N TRP A 301 -0.93 1.93 -8.05
CA TRP A 301 -0.50 0.53 -8.06
C TRP A 301 0.94 0.37 -8.56
N VAL A 302 1.32 1.07 -9.64
CA VAL A 302 2.68 1.06 -10.14
C VAL A 302 3.65 1.73 -9.15
N ALA A 303 3.28 2.88 -8.62
CA ALA A 303 4.13 3.66 -7.71
C ALA A 303 4.46 2.92 -6.40
N ASN A 304 3.53 2.12 -5.90
CA ASN A 304 3.67 1.38 -4.65
C ASN A 304 4.54 0.12 -4.77
N CYS A 305 4.84 -0.34 -5.98
CA CYS A 305 5.61 -1.57 -6.20
C CYS A 305 6.99 -1.48 -5.52
N ASN A 306 7.35 -2.50 -4.78
CA ASN A 306 8.57 -2.62 -3.96
C ASN A 306 8.66 -1.67 -2.74
N PHE A 307 7.70 -0.76 -2.52
CA PHE A 307 7.75 0.20 -1.42
C PHE A 307 6.59 0.08 -0.44
N GLN A 308 5.36 -0.09 -0.93
CA GLN A 308 4.14 -0.03 -0.10
C GLN A 308 3.15 -1.15 -0.46
N HIS A 309 3.55 -2.41 -0.29
CA HIS A 309 2.76 -3.58 -0.69
C HIS A 309 1.44 -3.71 0.07
N ILE A 310 1.44 -3.44 1.38
CA ILE A 310 0.22 -3.46 2.20
C ILE A 310 -0.75 -2.40 1.67
N GLU A 311 -0.26 -1.19 1.39
CA GLU A 311 -1.10 -0.13 0.86
C GLU A 311 -1.66 -0.47 -0.54
N SER A 312 -0.87 -1.12 -1.40
CA SER A 312 -1.39 -1.63 -2.69
C SER A 312 -2.54 -2.61 -2.50
N PHE A 313 -2.43 -3.53 -1.55
CA PHE A 313 -3.49 -4.48 -1.22
C PHE A 313 -4.75 -3.77 -0.70
N LEU A 314 -4.60 -2.82 0.21
CA LEU A 314 -5.72 -2.07 0.79
C LEU A 314 -6.41 -1.20 -0.26
N GLU A 315 -5.65 -0.46 -1.08
CA GLU A 315 -6.19 0.38 -2.14
C GLU A 315 -6.90 -0.40 -3.23
N ARG A 316 -6.35 -1.56 -3.61
CA ARG A 316 -7.04 -2.45 -4.53
C ARG A 316 -8.36 -2.94 -3.94
N ASN A 317 -8.40 -3.28 -2.66
CA ASN A 317 -9.63 -3.69 -1.99
C ASN A 317 -10.64 -2.54 -1.86
N ARG A 318 -10.19 -1.30 -1.72
CA ARG A 318 -11.05 -0.12 -1.69
C ARG A 318 -11.58 0.24 -3.06
N THR A 319 -10.70 0.42 -4.03
CA THR A 319 -11.05 0.96 -5.36
C THR A 319 -11.52 -0.10 -6.35
N LYS A 320 -11.22 -1.38 -6.12
CA LYS A 320 -11.36 -2.50 -7.06
C LYS A 320 -10.47 -2.39 -8.30
N TYR A 321 -9.46 -1.54 -8.26
CA TYR A 321 -8.48 -1.42 -9.34
C TYR A 321 -7.07 -1.80 -8.86
N PRO A 322 -6.32 -2.57 -9.67
CA PRO A 322 -6.69 -3.13 -10.98
C PRO A 322 -7.90 -4.07 -10.92
N ALA A 323 -8.68 -4.11 -12.01
CA ALA A 323 -9.82 -5.00 -12.12
C ALA A 323 -9.40 -6.48 -12.17
N VAL A 324 -10.30 -7.38 -11.87
CA VAL A 324 -10.07 -8.84 -11.96
C VAL A 324 -10.63 -9.38 -13.26
N ASN A 325 -9.88 -10.25 -13.93
CA ASN A 325 -10.32 -10.93 -15.12
C ASN A 325 -10.69 -12.39 -14.85
N GLU A 326 -11.73 -12.86 -15.52
CA GLU A 326 -12.30 -14.20 -15.35
C GLU A 326 -11.60 -15.29 -16.18
N ILE A 327 -10.66 -14.96 -17.06
CA ILE A 327 -9.92 -15.96 -17.82
C ILE A 327 -9.28 -16.96 -16.86
N ASP A 328 -9.56 -18.24 -17.07
CA ASP A 328 -8.96 -19.32 -16.30
C ASP A 328 -7.55 -19.59 -16.82
N ILE A 329 -6.56 -19.16 -16.03
CA ILE A 329 -5.15 -19.25 -16.39
C ILE A 329 -4.61 -20.67 -16.42
N ALA A 330 -5.30 -21.65 -15.81
CA ALA A 330 -4.87 -23.05 -15.77
C ALA A 330 -5.58 -23.92 -16.80
N ALA A 331 -6.80 -23.57 -17.18
CA ALA A 331 -7.59 -24.39 -18.13
C ALA A 331 -7.00 -24.41 -19.54
N ASN A 332 -6.46 -23.28 -20.01
CA ASN A 332 -5.75 -23.18 -21.28
C ASN A 332 -4.65 -22.11 -21.15
N ARG A 333 -3.45 -22.52 -20.78
CA ARG A 333 -2.32 -21.62 -20.54
C ARG A 333 -1.91 -20.83 -21.77
N ALA A 334 -1.81 -21.44 -22.93
CA ALA A 334 -1.42 -20.77 -24.17
C ALA A 334 -2.42 -19.67 -24.54
N TYR A 335 -3.72 -19.96 -24.42
CA TYR A 335 -4.76 -18.95 -24.62
C TYR A 335 -4.66 -17.81 -23.61
N ALA A 336 -4.59 -18.13 -22.32
CA ALA A 336 -4.48 -17.14 -21.26
C ALA A 336 -3.22 -16.27 -21.45
N TRP A 337 -2.09 -16.90 -21.76
CA TRP A 337 -0.83 -16.19 -21.99
C TRP A 337 -0.93 -15.13 -23.09
N SER A 338 -1.62 -15.46 -24.16
CA SER A 338 -1.74 -14.61 -25.33
C SER A 338 -2.88 -13.59 -25.26
N ASN A 339 -3.92 -13.87 -24.45
CA ASN A 339 -5.17 -13.10 -24.49
C ASN A 339 -5.53 -12.44 -23.15
N PHE A 340 -4.73 -12.61 -22.09
CA PHE A 340 -5.04 -11.99 -20.81
C PHE A 340 -4.95 -10.45 -20.93
N PRO A 341 -6.00 -9.72 -20.54
CA PRO A 341 -6.03 -8.26 -20.69
C PRO A 341 -4.93 -7.58 -19.88
N VAL A 342 -4.24 -6.65 -20.52
CA VAL A 342 -3.19 -5.86 -19.91
C VAL A 342 -3.76 -4.95 -18.83
N GLY A 343 -3.22 -5.04 -17.62
CA GLY A 343 -3.65 -4.23 -16.48
C GLY A 343 -4.74 -4.87 -15.61
N ASP A 344 -5.29 -6.04 -16.00
CA ASP A 344 -6.20 -6.79 -15.14
C ASP A 344 -5.43 -7.77 -14.25
N LEU A 345 -6.00 -8.13 -13.10
CA LEU A 345 -5.45 -9.13 -12.18
C LEU A 345 -6.02 -10.53 -12.46
N THR A 346 -5.18 -11.54 -12.23
CA THR A 346 -5.59 -12.94 -12.29
C THR A 346 -6.35 -13.37 -11.03
N ILE A 347 -7.28 -14.31 -11.21
CA ILE A 347 -7.76 -15.15 -10.12
C ILE A 347 -6.83 -16.34 -10.01
N SER A 348 -6.23 -16.56 -8.84
CA SER A 348 -5.39 -17.75 -8.65
C SER A 348 -6.20 -19.04 -8.83
N VAL A 349 -5.54 -20.11 -9.27
CA VAL A 349 -6.16 -21.42 -9.45
C VAL A 349 -6.90 -21.85 -8.16
N LYS A 350 -6.25 -21.72 -7.02
CA LYS A 350 -6.85 -22.03 -5.72
C LYS A 350 -7.98 -21.07 -5.35
N GLY A 351 -7.82 -19.77 -5.60
CA GLY A 351 -8.84 -18.74 -5.32
C GLY A 351 -10.12 -18.97 -6.12
N ARG A 352 -10.01 -19.45 -7.36
CA ARG A 352 -11.17 -19.84 -8.17
C ARG A 352 -11.97 -20.95 -7.49
N ALA A 353 -11.30 -21.94 -6.95
CA ALA A 353 -11.95 -23.08 -6.30
C ALA A 353 -12.48 -22.76 -4.88
N THR A 354 -11.77 -21.93 -4.09
CA THR A 354 -12.05 -21.76 -2.66
C THR A 354 -12.71 -20.42 -2.31
N LEU A 355 -12.60 -19.40 -3.16
CA LEU A 355 -13.13 -18.04 -2.95
C LEU A 355 -14.18 -17.64 -4.00
N SER A 356 -14.71 -18.60 -4.76
CA SER A 356 -15.67 -18.34 -5.83
C SER A 356 -15.18 -17.28 -6.84
N GLY A 357 -13.88 -17.30 -7.13
CA GLY A 357 -13.24 -16.36 -8.03
C GLY A 357 -13.04 -14.95 -7.46
N ASN A 358 -13.15 -14.76 -6.16
CA ASN A 358 -12.76 -13.49 -5.51
C ASN A 358 -11.28 -13.50 -5.15
N LEU A 359 -10.73 -12.29 -4.98
CA LEU A 359 -9.41 -12.11 -4.38
C LEU A 359 -9.50 -12.08 -2.85
N PRO A 360 -8.39 -12.37 -2.14
CA PRO A 360 -8.33 -12.15 -0.70
C PRO A 360 -8.66 -10.71 -0.32
N ALA A 361 -9.45 -10.54 0.73
CA ALA A 361 -9.88 -9.24 1.24
C ALA A 361 -9.34 -8.96 2.65
N SER A 362 -9.16 -10.00 3.47
CA SER A 362 -8.52 -9.88 4.78
C SER A 362 -7.96 -11.23 5.23
N PRO A 363 -6.90 -11.28 6.03
CA PRO A 363 -6.44 -12.53 6.63
C PRO A 363 -7.45 -13.07 7.65
N GLN A 364 -7.38 -14.36 7.89
CA GLN A 364 -8.04 -14.99 9.02
C GLN A 364 -7.32 -14.60 10.32
N TYR A 365 -8.06 -14.59 11.44
CA TYR A 365 -7.42 -14.35 12.73
C TYR A 365 -6.45 -15.49 13.08
N PRO A 366 -5.28 -15.20 13.68
CA PRO A 366 -4.37 -16.23 14.14
C PRO A 366 -5.06 -17.13 15.17
N GLU A 367 -5.02 -18.44 14.98
CA GLU A 367 -5.66 -19.42 15.87
C GLU A 367 -5.18 -19.26 17.31
N SER A 368 -3.91 -18.95 17.52
CA SER A 368 -3.35 -18.74 18.86
C SER A 368 -4.04 -17.61 19.64
N TYR A 369 -4.55 -16.58 18.95
CA TYR A 369 -5.30 -15.50 19.57
C TYR A 369 -6.73 -15.92 19.90
N LEU A 370 -7.37 -16.66 18.99
CA LEU A 370 -8.72 -17.18 19.22
C LEU A 370 -8.76 -18.16 20.42
N PHE A 371 -7.73 -18.98 20.57
CA PHE A 371 -7.62 -19.93 21.69
C PHE A 371 -7.34 -19.28 23.04
N ARG A 372 -6.60 -18.19 23.06
CA ARG A 372 -6.13 -17.57 24.32
C ARG A 372 -7.00 -16.42 24.81
N ASN A 373 -7.91 -15.94 23.98
CA ASN A 373 -8.79 -14.84 24.31
C ASN A 373 -10.26 -15.26 24.22
N ASN A 374 -10.92 -15.42 25.34
CA ASN A 374 -12.33 -15.82 25.40
C ASN A 374 -13.30 -14.75 24.83
N ASN A 375 -12.81 -13.50 24.66
CA ASN A 375 -13.56 -12.42 24.03
C ASN A 375 -13.31 -12.33 22.52
N ALA A 376 -12.50 -13.24 21.94
CA ALA A 376 -12.27 -13.27 20.52
C ALA A 376 -13.54 -13.64 19.75
N PRO A 377 -13.78 -13.05 18.57
CA PRO A 377 -14.87 -13.47 17.69
C PRO A 377 -14.60 -14.87 17.15
N GLY A 378 -15.62 -15.49 16.55
CA GLY A 378 -15.42 -16.69 15.75
C GLY A 378 -14.44 -16.43 14.58
N GLN A 379 -13.79 -17.51 14.11
CA GLN A 379 -12.91 -17.41 12.93
C GLN A 379 -13.67 -16.92 11.70
N LYS A 380 -13.02 -16.09 10.88
CA LYS A 380 -13.54 -15.73 9.56
C LYS A 380 -13.68 -16.97 8.69
N PRO A 381 -14.75 -17.09 7.87
CA PRO A 381 -14.98 -18.27 7.03
C PRO A 381 -13.81 -18.56 6.09
N ASN A 382 -13.24 -17.54 5.50
CA ASN A 382 -12.07 -17.60 4.62
C ASN A 382 -11.45 -16.20 4.45
N VAL A 383 -10.36 -16.12 3.71
CA VAL A 383 -9.65 -14.85 3.43
C VAL A 383 -10.39 -13.91 2.46
N GLY A 384 -11.51 -14.32 1.89
CA GLY A 384 -12.37 -13.47 1.04
C GLY A 384 -13.31 -12.58 1.85
N GLN A 385 -13.40 -12.76 3.18
CA GLN A 385 -14.24 -11.92 4.02
C GLN A 385 -13.73 -10.48 4.04
N ARG A 386 -14.60 -9.55 3.64
CA ARG A 386 -14.28 -8.12 3.61
C ARG A 386 -14.30 -7.52 5.00
N VAL A 387 -13.44 -6.54 5.23
CA VAL A 387 -13.48 -5.67 6.39
C VAL A 387 -14.54 -4.56 6.20
N TRP A 388 -14.90 -3.86 7.26
CA TRP A 388 -16.02 -2.90 7.25
C TRP A 388 -15.89 -1.79 6.17
N TRP A 389 -14.73 -1.18 5.99
CA TRP A 389 -14.58 -0.11 4.99
C TRP A 389 -14.58 -0.60 3.52
N ASN A 390 -14.39 -1.90 3.29
CA ASN A 390 -14.33 -2.48 1.94
C ASN A 390 -15.74 -2.74 1.39
N GLN A 391 -16.49 -1.68 1.07
CA GLN A 391 -17.92 -1.76 0.69
C GLN A 391 -18.17 -1.64 -0.80
N LYS A 392 -17.19 -1.21 -1.61
CA LYS A 392 -17.37 -1.11 -3.05
C LYS A 392 -17.76 -2.45 -3.65
N ALA A 393 -18.78 -2.44 -4.54
CA ALA A 393 -19.20 -3.62 -5.28
C ALA A 393 -18.09 -4.10 -6.24
N GLY A 394 -18.12 -5.37 -6.60
CA GLY A 394 -17.15 -6.00 -7.51
C GLY A 394 -16.16 -6.92 -6.79
N LYS A 395 -15.37 -7.63 -7.60
CA LYS A 395 -14.34 -8.59 -7.14
C LYS A 395 -13.04 -7.92 -6.77
#